data_bcc1818bed323e1e74a20f5057cc7eae
#
_entry.id   bcc1818bed323e1e74a20f5057cc7eae
#
_cell.length_a   1.000
_cell.length_b   1.000
_cell.length_c   1.000
_cell.angle_alpha   90.00
_cell.angle_beta   90.00
_cell.angle_gamma   90.00
#
_symmetry.space_group_name_H-M   'P 1'
#
loop_
_entity.id
_entity.type
_entity.pdbx_description
1 polymer ?
#
loop_
_entity_poly.entity_id
_entity_poly.type
_entity_poly.pdbx_seq_one_letter_code
_entity_poly.pdbx_strand_id
1 'polypeptide(L)'
;GTRLYPTTLKKPKGLLEIGNETILDRLVRQFRGSGINDILIVVGYQKEVIINHFGDSVRYAYYKDFSSTNNLHTLWSIRDELNEDVIISFADLVLENSILIDLIKFKSDFTMVIDTSKVLESTMRVSIADNLIKNITTTSISEANGNFIGIAKINKNGCKLLINQMSSMINGSFHDYYTIAIDNLARAGTIVNYL
;
A
#
# COMPACT_ATOMS: atom_id res chain seq x y z
N GLY A 1 12.75 0.18 -7.52
CA GLY A 1 13.90 -0.36 -6.82
C GLY A 1 15.24 0.27 -7.12
N THR A 2 15.33 1.37 -7.89
CA THR A 2 16.63 1.99 -8.30
C THR A 2 17.51 2.44 -7.14
N ARG A 3 16.94 2.79 -5.99
CA ARG A 3 17.69 3.18 -4.76
C ARG A 3 18.55 2.04 -4.19
N LEU A 4 18.26 0.79 -4.53
CA LEU A 4 18.99 -0.40 -4.05
C LEU A 4 19.86 -1.05 -5.14
N TYR A 5 20.18 -0.34 -6.23
CA TYR A 5 21.13 -0.84 -7.21
C TYR A 5 22.53 -1.03 -6.59
N PRO A 6 23.27 -2.08 -6.99
CA PRO A 6 22.95 -3.09 -8.03
C PRO A 6 22.08 -4.27 -7.56
N THR A 7 21.73 -4.39 -6.28
CA THR A 7 21.05 -5.56 -5.69
C THR A 7 19.72 -5.87 -6.38
N THR A 8 18.98 -4.85 -6.85
CA THR A 8 17.67 -5.01 -7.49
C THR A 8 17.70 -5.07 -9.01
N LEU A 9 18.88 -5.17 -9.64
CA LEU A 9 19.01 -5.31 -11.09
C LEU A 9 18.46 -6.64 -11.63
N LYS A 10 18.62 -7.71 -10.86
CA LYS A 10 18.22 -9.07 -11.25
C LYS A 10 17.12 -9.67 -10.39
N LYS A 11 16.73 -9.00 -9.30
CA LYS A 11 15.75 -9.51 -8.34
C LYS A 11 14.80 -8.39 -7.91
N PRO A 12 13.47 -8.55 -8.05
CA PRO A 12 12.49 -7.60 -7.53
C PRO A 12 12.72 -7.35 -6.03
N LYS A 13 12.48 -6.10 -5.57
CA LYS A 13 12.76 -5.71 -4.16
C LYS A 13 12.04 -6.60 -3.14
N GLY A 14 10.80 -6.99 -3.41
CA GLY A 14 10.04 -7.89 -2.53
C GLY A 14 10.62 -9.30 -2.41
N LEU A 15 11.47 -9.71 -3.34
CA LEU A 15 12.17 -11.01 -3.27
C LEU A 15 13.57 -10.91 -2.64
N LEU A 16 13.96 -9.77 -2.08
CA LEU A 16 15.17 -9.68 -1.26
C LEU A 16 14.98 -10.48 0.02
N GLU A 17 16.03 -11.17 0.45
CA GLU A 17 15.99 -12.05 1.61
C GLU A 17 16.18 -11.30 2.91
N ILE A 18 15.39 -11.68 3.91
CA ILE A 18 15.54 -11.29 5.31
C ILE A 18 15.55 -12.57 6.13
N GLY A 19 16.71 -12.95 6.66
CA GLY A 19 16.88 -14.25 7.29
C GLY A 19 16.76 -15.37 6.26
N ASN A 20 15.83 -16.30 6.47
CA ASN A 20 15.65 -17.49 5.65
C ASN A 20 14.46 -17.41 4.67
N GLU A 21 13.83 -16.25 4.52
CA GLU A 21 12.68 -16.04 3.63
C GLU A 21 12.80 -14.70 2.91
N THR A 22 12.10 -14.53 1.79
CA THR A 22 12.03 -13.20 1.15
C THR A 22 11.04 -12.29 1.89
N ILE A 23 11.16 -10.97 1.68
CA ILE A 23 10.20 -10.00 2.24
C ILE A 23 8.77 -10.39 1.86
N LEU A 24 8.55 -10.72 0.59
CA LEU A 24 7.22 -11.03 0.08
C LEU A 24 6.70 -12.39 0.55
N ASP A 25 7.58 -13.42 0.71
CA ASP A 25 7.20 -14.70 1.34
C ASP A 25 6.70 -14.48 2.77
N ARG A 26 7.45 -13.67 3.54
CA ARG A 26 7.07 -13.32 4.91
C ARG A 26 5.70 -12.66 4.94
N LEU A 27 5.46 -11.69 4.07
CA LEU A 27 4.21 -10.95 4.02
C LEU A 27 3.03 -11.87 3.63
N VAL A 28 3.19 -12.70 2.59
CA VAL A 28 2.18 -13.69 2.17
C VAL A 28 1.88 -14.69 3.29
N ARG A 29 2.93 -15.19 3.97
CA ARG A 29 2.78 -16.10 5.12
C ARG A 29 2.02 -15.42 6.27
N GLN A 30 2.30 -14.15 6.57
CA GLN A 30 1.61 -13.40 7.61
C GLN A 30 0.12 -13.19 7.28
N PHE A 31 -0.21 -12.83 6.04
CA PHE A 31 -1.61 -12.72 5.59
C PHE A 31 -2.35 -14.05 5.75
N ARG A 32 -1.79 -15.15 5.26
CA ARG A 32 -2.40 -16.49 5.39
C ARG A 32 -2.57 -16.93 6.84
N GLY A 33 -1.55 -16.71 7.66
CA GLY A 33 -1.61 -17.00 9.10
C GLY A 33 -2.68 -16.17 9.84
N SER A 34 -3.11 -15.05 9.26
CA SER A 34 -4.18 -14.19 9.77
C SER A 34 -5.55 -14.48 9.12
N GLY A 35 -5.66 -15.53 8.30
CA GLY A 35 -6.91 -15.95 7.65
C GLY A 35 -7.18 -15.29 6.29
N ILE A 36 -6.25 -14.47 5.76
CA ILE A 36 -6.38 -13.84 4.43
C ILE A 36 -5.75 -14.76 3.40
N ASN A 37 -6.59 -15.44 2.61
CA ASN A 37 -6.15 -16.43 1.62
C ASN A 37 -6.23 -15.91 0.17
N ASP A 38 -7.10 -14.96 -0.13
CA ASP A 38 -7.16 -14.32 -1.44
C ASP A 38 -6.13 -13.19 -1.52
N ILE A 39 -5.00 -13.48 -2.15
CA ILE A 39 -3.87 -12.57 -2.27
C ILE A 39 -3.63 -12.31 -3.76
N LEU A 40 -3.73 -11.04 -4.16
CA LEU A 40 -3.42 -10.56 -5.50
C LEU A 40 -2.11 -9.77 -5.48
N ILE A 41 -1.12 -10.19 -6.25
CA ILE A 41 0.13 -9.46 -6.45
C ILE A 41 0.06 -8.72 -7.80
N VAL A 42 0.13 -7.40 -7.75
CA VAL A 42 0.26 -6.61 -8.98
C VAL A 42 1.73 -6.59 -9.39
N VAL A 43 2.00 -7.13 -10.56
CA VAL A 43 3.36 -7.32 -11.07
C VAL A 43 3.64 -6.40 -12.27
N GLY A 44 4.89 -5.97 -12.38
CA GLY A 44 5.38 -5.14 -13.50
C GLY A 44 6.80 -5.54 -13.87
N TYR A 45 7.80 -4.86 -13.28
CA TYR A 45 9.20 -5.15 -13.48
C TYR A 45 9.55 -6.58 -13.08
N GLN A 46 10.19 -7.32 -14.02
CA GLN A 46 10.59 -8.72 -13.80
C GLN A 46 9.44 -9.62 -13.29
N LYS A 47 8.24 -9.44 -13.83
CA LYS A 47 7.03 -10.19 -13.41
C LYS A 47 7.25 -11.70 -13.39
N GLU A 48 8.00 -12.24 -14.36
CA GLU A 48 8.24 -13.70 -14.46
C GLU A 48 9.01 -14.24 -13.26
N VAL A 49 9.89 -13.43 -12.66
CA VAL A 49 10.64 -13.84 -11.47
C VAL A 49 9.69 -14.02 -10.26
N ILE A 50 8.70 -13.12 -10.12
CA ILE A 50 7.69 -13.20 -9.05
C ILE A 50 6.74 -14.37 -9.33
N ILE A 51 6.25 -14.50 -10.57
CA ILE A 51 5.33 -15.56 -10.97
C ILE A 51 5.97 -16.93 -10.78
N ASN A 52 7.22 -17.12 -11.22
CA ASN A 52 7.95 -18.38 -11.04
C ASN A 52 8.22 -18.70 -9.57
N HIS A 53 8.38 -17.66 -8.72
CA HIS A 53 8.64 -17.85 -7.29
C HIS A 53 7.40 -18.36 -6.52
N PHE A 54 6.23 -17.78 -6.80
CA PHE A 54 4.99 -18.11 -6.08
C PHE A 54 4.12 -19.16 -6.80
N GLY A 55 4.32 -19.37 -8.11
CA GLY A 55 3.47 -20.28 -8.90
C GLY A 55 2.00 -19.93 -8.78
N ASP A 56 1.15 -20.93 -8.61
CA ASP A 56 -0.31 -20.78 -8.48
C ASP A 56 -0.76 -20.48 -7.03
N SER A 57 0.18 -20.17 -6.15
CA SER A 57 -0.14 -19.96 -4.73
C SER A 57 -0.81 -18.61 -4.45
N VAL A 58 -0.75 -17.65 -5.38
CA VAL A 58 -1.38 -16.33 -5.32
C VAL A 58 -1.94 -15.97 -6.68
N ARG A 59 -2.81 -14.94 -6.74
CA ARG A 59 -3.27 -14.36 -7.99
C ARG A 59 -2.33 -13.25 -8.46
N TYR A 60 -2.33 -12.98 -9.78
CA TYR A 60 -1.51 -11.93 -10.37
C TYR A 60 -2.33 -11.01 -11.26
N ALA A 61 -1.98 -9.72 -11.23
CA ALA A 61 -2.39 -8.75 -12.24
C ALA A 61 -1.14 -8.10 -12.85
N TYR A 62 -1.05 -8.07 -14.17
CA TYR A 62 0.07 -7.41 -14.84
C TYR A 62 -0.27 -5.95 -15.14
N TYR A 63 0.53 -5.04 -14.61
CA TYR A 63 0.45 -3.63 -14.92
C TYR A 63 1.64 -3.22 -15.81
N LYS A 64 1.36 -2.89 -17.07
CA LYS A 64 2.39 -2.65 -18.10
C LYS A 64 3.10 -1.30 -17.94
N ASP A 65 2.40 -0.27 -17.44
CA ASP A 65 2.89 1.10 -17.41
C ASP A 65 3.64 1.44 -16.11
N PHE A 66 4.14 0.41 -15.39
CA PHE A 66 4.83 0.51 -14.11
C PHE A 66 6.07 1.41 -14.10
N SER A 67 6.68 1.67 -15.27
CA SER A 67 7.89 2.49 -15.42
C SER A 67 7.59 3.97 -15.61
N SER A 68 6.38 4.31 -16.06
CA SER A 68 5.96 5.68 -16.41
C SER A 68 4.94 6.28 -15.45
N THR A 69 4.42 5.47 -14.52
CA THR A 69 3.39 5.90 -13.57
C THR A 69 3.74 5.47 -12.14
N ASN A 70 2.97 5.96 -11.17
CA ASN A 70 3.12 5.54 -9.77
C ASN A 70 1.92 4.67 -9.33
N ASN A 71 1.85 4.34 -8.05
CA ASN A 71 0.94 3.32 -7.52
C ASN A 71 -0.54 3.73 -7.51
N LEU A 72 -0.89 5.00 -7.72
CA LEU A 72 -2.27 5.41 -8.03
C LEU A 72 -2.78 4.67 -9.26
N HIS A 73 -2.01 4.70 -10.34
CA HIS A 73 -2.34 4.04 -11.60
C HIS A 73 -2.28 2.51 -11.49
N THR A 74 -1.34 1.99 -10.71
CA THR A 74 -1.27 0.56 -10.40
C THR A 74 -2.55 0.09 -9.70
N LEU A 75 -3.00 0.80 -8.68
CA LEU A 75 -4.23 0.46 -7.96
C LEU A 75 -5.47 0.65 -8.84
N TRP A 76 -5.52 1.70 -9.64
CA TRP A 76 -6.60 1.94 -10.60
C TRP A 76 -6.74 0.80 -11.62
N SER A 77 -5.64 0.20 -12.05
CA SER A 77 -5.66 -0.90 -13.03
C SER A 77 -6.37 -2.15 -12.52
N ILE A 78 -6.46 -2.30 -11.21
CA ILE A 78 -7.13 -3.42 -10.52
C ILE A 78 -8.36 -2.96 -9.72
N ARG A 79 -8.96 -1.81 -10.04
CA ARG A 79 -10.08 -1.24 -9.28
C ARG A 79 -11.28 -2.18 -9.15
N ASP A 80 -11.48 -3.09 -10.11
CA ASP A 80 -12.57 -4.06 -10.10
C ASP A 80 -12.38 -5.13 -9.00
N GLU A 81 -11.17 -5.29 -8.48
CA GLU A 81 -10.85 -6.12 -7.31
C GLU A 81 -11.18 -5.43 -5.98
N LEU A 82 -11.42 -4.11 -5.98
CA LEU A 82 -11.77 -3.33 -4.80
C LEU A 82 -13.29 -3.36 -4.54
N ASN A 83 -13.88 -4.54 -4.48
CA ASN A 83 -15.33 -4.73 -4.37
C ASN A 83 -15.79 -5.26 -3.01
N GLU A 84 -14.85 -5.58 -2.12
CA GLU A 84 -15.04 -6.04 -0.73
C GLU A 84 -14.06 -5.31 0.20
N ASP A 85 -13.98 -5.73 1.47
CA ASP A 85 -12.95 -5.25 2.40
C ASP A 85 -11.57 -5.73 1.91
N VAL A 86 -10.62 -4.82 1.77
CA VAL A 86 -9.27 -5.12 1.27
C VAL A 86 -8.19 -4.61 2.21
N ILE A 87 -7.04 -5.27 2.19
CA ILE A 87 -5.78 -4.73 2.72
C ILE A 87 -4.86 -4.47 1.53
N ILE A 88 -4.46 -3.22 1.37
CA ILE A 88 -3.49 -2.78 0.37
C ILE A 88 -2.14 -2.67 1.06
N SER A 89 -1.14 -3.38 0.56
CA SER A 89 0.23 -3.37 1.12
C SER A 89 1.28 -3.16 0.05
N PHE A 90 2.34 -2.45 0.40
CA PHE A 90 3.56 -2.44 -0.40
C PHE A 90 4.24 -3.81 -0.31
N ALA A 91 4.77 -4.28 -1.43
CA ALA A 91 5.39 -5.61 -1.54
C ALA A 91 6.79 -5.72 -0.88
N ASP A 92 7.31 -4.63 -0.34
CA ASP A 92 8.61 -4.53 0.31
C ASP A 92 8.50 -4.13 1.80
N LEU A 93 7.33 -4.37 2.38
CA LEU A 93 7.05 -4.08 3.77
C LEU A 93 7.45 -5.24 4.69
N VAL A 94 8.06 -4.88 5.82
CA VAL A 94 8.32 -5.78 6.94
C VAL A 94 7.63 -5.23 8.17
N LEU A 95 6.73 -6.01 8.76
CA LEU A 95 5.96 -5.61 9.94
C LEU A 95 5.87 -6.74 10.96
N GLU A 96 5.54 -6.40 12.19
CA GLU A 96 5.19 -7.37 13.21
C GLU A 96 3.78 -7.92 12.99
N ASN A 97 3.58 -9.20 13.32
CA ASN A 97 2.30 -9.86 13.10
C ASN A 97 1.14 -9.26 13.92
N SER A 98 1.44 -8.71 15.09
CA SER A 98 0.48 -8.01 15.96
C SER A 98 -0.18 -6.83 15.22
N ILE A 99 0.60 -6.04 14.47
CA ILE A 99 0.10 -4.89 13.69
C ILE A 99 -0.94 -5.36 12.66
N LEU A 100 -0.66 -6.46 11.95
CA LEU A 100 -1.59 -7.01 10.96
C LEU A 100 -2.89 -7.50 11.63
N ILE A 101 -2.78 -8.19 12.77
CA ILE A 101 -3.94 -8.67 13.53
C ILE A 101 -4.82 -7.50 13.99
N ASP A 102 -4.22 -6.43 14.50
CA ASP A 102 -4.95 -5.27 14.98
C ASP A 102 -5.58 -4.49 13.81
N LEU A 103 -4.87 -4.36 12.68
CA LEU A 103 -5.40 -3.76 11.46
C LEU A 103 -6.64 -4.53 10.93
N ILE A 104 -6.60 -5.86 10.93
CA ILE A 104 -7.73 -6.70 10.48
C ILE A 104 -8.97 -6.46 11.36
N LYS A 105 -8.79 -6.34 12.68
CA LYS A 105 -9.89 -6.13 13.63
C LYS A 105 -10.47 -4.72 13.60
N PHE A 106 -9.72 -3.75 13.10
CA PHE A 106 -10.15 -2.35 13.11
C PHE A 106 -11.37 -2.14 12.21
N LYS A 107 -12.42 -1.49 12.74
CA LYS A 107 -13.68 -1.26 12.02
C LYS A 107 -13.78 0.20 11.61
N SER A 108 -13.49 0.49 10.36
CA SER A 108 -13.63 1.82 9.74
C SER A 108 -13.64 1.70 8.23
N ASP A 109 -14.02 2.77 7.53
CA ASP A 109 -13.93 2.83 6.07
C ASP A 109 -12.48 2.85 5.60
N PHE A 110 -11.61 3.58 6.33
CA PHE A 110 -10.18 3.69 6.06
C PHE A 110 -9.38 3.57 7.37
N THR A 111 -8.42 2.66 7.41
CA THR A 111 -7.41 2.57 8.49
C THR A 111 -6.03 2.42 7.87
N MET A 112 -5.13 3.35 8.18
CA MET A 112 -3.74 3.34 7.73
C MET A 112 -2.82 3.03 8.90
N VAL A 113 -1.74 2.28 8.68
CA VAL A 113 -0.73 2.06 9.73
C VAL A 113 0.32 3.15 9.66
N ILE A 114 0.51 3.84 10.78
CA ILE A 114 1.36 5.03 10.88
C ILE A 114 2.44 4.83 11.94
N ASP A 115 3.69 5.03 11.55
CA ASP A 115 4.79 5.15 12.50
C ASP A 115 4.88 6.60 12.99
N THR A 116 4.62 6.80 14.28
CA THR A 116 4.70 8.10 14.96
C THR A 116 5.98 8.30 15.77
N SER A 117 6.90 7.34 15.75
CA SER A 117 8.14 7.40 16.55
C SER A 117 9.08 8.50 16.08
N LYS A 118 9.17 8.73 14.77
CA LYS A 118 10.02 9.76 14.17
C LYS A 118 9.53 10.10 12.77
N VAL A 119 9.38 11.39 12.45
CA VAL A 119 9.08 11.84 11.09
C VAL A 119 10.33 11.79 10.23
N LEU A 120 10.26 11.09 9.09
CA LEU A 120 11.35 10.89 8.14
C LEU A 120 11.14 11.73 6.86
N GLU A 121 12.20 12.37 6.37
CA GLU A 121 12.10 13.28 5.21
C GLU A 121 11.77 12.58 3.88
N SER A 122 12.17 11.33 3.71
CA SER A 122 12.04 10.59 2.45
C SER A 122 10.80 9.67 2.39
N THR A 123 9.86 9.85 3.32
CA THR A 123 8.66 9.01 3.45
C THR A 123 7.39 9.75 3.09
N MET A 124 6.28 9.02 3.07
CA MET A 124 4.96 9.60 3.01
C MET A 124 4.55 10.07 4.41
N ARG A 125 4.59 11.39 4.60
CA ARG A 125 4.32 12.03 5.88
C ARG A 125 2.83 12.19 6.10
N VAL A 126 2.45 12.13 7.37
CA VAL A 126 1.06 12.21 7.81
C VAL A 126 0.93 13.26 8.90
N SER A 127 -0.11 14.08 8.81
CA SER A 127 -0.55 14.96 9.88
C SER A 127 -1.76 14.32 10.57
N ILE A 128 -1.67 14.15 11.88
CA ILE A 128 -2.71 13.57 12.74
C ILE A 128 -3.18 14.64 13.71
N ALA A 129 -4.49 14.87 13.76
CA ALA A 129 -5.16 15.70 14.76
C ALA A 129 -6.51 15.08 15.12
N ASP A 130 -6.96 15.25 16.36
CA ASP A 130 -8.21 14.68 16.90
C ASP A 130 -8.33 13.16 16.68
N ASN A 131 -7.22 12.43 16.80
CA ASN A 131 -7.09 11.00 16.53
C ASN A 131 -7.50 10.56 15.11
N LEU A 132 -7.37 11.45 14.14
CA LEU A 132 -7.66 11.19 12.73
C LEU A 132 -6.53 11.71 11.84
N ILE A 133 -6.35 11.08 10.70
CA ILE A 133 -5.48 11.58 9.65
C ILE A 133 -6.14 12.78 8.99
N LYS A 134 -5.42 13.89 8.95
CA LYS A 134 -5.87 15.16 8.34
C LYS A 134 -5.20 15.44 7.00
N ASN A 135 -3.95 14.99 6.85
CA ASN A 135 -3.17 15.22 5.64
C ASN A 135 -2.18 14.08 5.39
N ILE A 136 -1.97 13.74 4.11
CA ILE A 136 -1.00 12.74 3.67
C ILE A 136 -0.22 13.32 2.49
N THR A 137 1.10 13.43 2.59
CA THR A 137 1.91 14.02 1.51
C THR A 137 3.32 13.46 1.45
N THR A 138 3.94 13.54 0.27
CA THR A 138 5.37 13.28 0.07
C THR A 138 6.21 14.56 0.16
N THR A 139 5.57 15.73 0.13
CA THR A 139 6.24 17.02 0.31
C THR A 139 6.36 17.37 1.79
N SER A 140 7.16 18.39 2.12
CA SER A 140 7.30 18.83 3.50
C SER A 140 6.00 19.45 4.00
N ILE A 141 5.54 19.02 5.18
CA ILE A 141 4.49 19.69 5.95
C ILE A 141 5.02 19.95 7.36
N SER A 142 4.82 21.19 7.82
CA SER A 142 5.30 21.61 9.15
C SER A 142 4.65 20.86 10.31
N GLU A 143 3.45 20.33 10.08
CA GLU A 143 2.62 19.64 11.08
C GLU A 143 2.68 18.11 10.98
N ALA A 144 3.65 17.57 10.23
CA ALA A 144 3.82 16.12 10.16
C ALA A 144 4.19 15.55 11.52
N ASN A 145 3.45 14.54 11.96
CA ASN A 145 3.68 13.83 13.22
C ASN A 145 3.67 12.31 13.07
N GLY A 146 3.72 11.81 11.82
CA GLY A 146 3.85 10.40 11.52
C GLY A 146 4.24 10.11 10.07
N ASN A 147 4.49 8.84 9.78
CA ASN A 147 4.81 8.33 8.45
C ASN A 147 3.92 7.13 8.13
N PHE A 148 3.34 7.12 6.94
CA PHE A 148 2.66 5.93 6.46
C PHE A 148 3.67 4.83 6.13
N ILE A 149 3.50 3.64 6.73
CA ILE A 149 4.46 2.55 6.58
C ILE A 149 4.22 1.67 5.34
N GLY A 150 3.13 1.89 4.61
CA GLY A 150 2.85 1.15 3.36
C GLY A 150 1.79 0.07 3.46
N ILE A 151 0.96 0.05 4.50
CA ILE A 151 -0.18 -0.86 4.63
C ILE A 151 -1.43 -0.13 5.15
N ALA A 152 -2.56 -0.40 4.50
CA ALA A 152 -3.86 0.17 4.87
C ALA A 152 -4.97 -0.87 4.69
N LYS A 153 -5.97 -0.86 5.58
CA LYS A 153 -7.24 -1.57 5.41
C LYS A 153 -8.30 -0.59 4.94
N ILE A 154 -9.06 -0.99 3.95
CA ILE A 154 -10.16 -0.21 3.39
C ILE A 154 -11.36 -1.15 3.28
N ASN A 155 -12.47 -0.79 3.89
CA ASN A 155 -13.67 -1.61 3.79
C ASN A 155 -14.38 -1.38 2.45
N LYS A 156 -15.40 -2.17 2.16
CA LYS A 156 -16.19 -2.10 0.92
C LYS A 156 -16.73 -0.69 0.62
N ASN A 157 -17.15 0.06 1.63
CA ASN A 157 -17.64 1.44 1.46
C ASN A 157 -16.48 2.39 1.13
N GLY A 158 -15.38 2.28 1.86
CA GLY A 158 -14.14 3.02 1.59
C GLY A 158 -13.59 2.74 0.19
N CYS A 159 -13.66 1.50 -0.29
CA CYS A 159 -13.28 1.14 -1.66
C CYS A 159 -14.08 1.90 -2.71
N LYS A 160 -15.40 2.03 -2.54
CA LYS A 160 -16.23 2.83 -3.46
C LYS A 160 -15.81 4.30 -3.47
N LEU A 161 -15.57 4.88 -2.29
CA LEU A 161 -15.12 6.26 -2.17
C LEU A 161 -13.75 6.46 -2.84
N LEU A 162 -12.82 5.53 -2.59
CA LEU A 162 -11.48 5.56 -3.17
C LEU A 162 -11.52 5.44 -4.71
N ILE A 163 -12.30 4.52 -5.26
CA ILE A 163 -12.46 4.36 -6.72
C ILE A 163 -13.00 5.64 -7.34
N ASN A 164 -14.05 6.25 -6.75
CA ASN A 164 -14.61 7.50 -7.25
C ASN A 164 -13.58 8.63 -7.22
N GLN A 165 -12.81 8.75 -6.13
CA GLN A 165 -11.75 9.75 -6.02
C GLN A 165 -10.63 9.52 -7.04
N MET A 166 -10.15 8.27 -7.18
CA MET A 166 -9.14 7.93 -8.20
C MET A 166 -9.64 8.21 -9.62
N SER A 167 -10.92 7.95 -9.91
CA SER A 167 -11.53 8.24 -11.21
C SER A 167 -11.40 9.70 -11.61
N SER A 168 -11.52 10.63 -10.67
CA SER A 168 -11.35 12.07 -10.92
C SER A 168 -9.90 12.49 -11.14
N MET A 169 -8.93 11.66 -10.70
CA MET A 169 -7.51 11.99 -10.73
C MET A 169 -6.75 11.33 -11.90
N ILE A 170 -7.23 10.19 -12.38
CA ILE A 170 -6.44 9.28 -13.23
C ILE A 170 -5.90 9.91 -14.51
N ASN A 171 -6.58 10.88 -15.08
CA ASN A 171 -6.17 11.51 -16.34
C ASN A 171 -5.04 12.55 -16.20
N GLY A 172 -4.58 12.86 -14.99
CA GLY A 172 -3.57 13.89 -14.76
C GLY A 172 -2.53 13.55 -13.69
N SER A 173 -2.70 12.45 -12.97
CA SER A 173 -1.93 12.12 -11.76
C SER A 173 -0.94 10.96 -11.98
N PHE A 174 -0.16 11.00 -13.07
CA PHE A 174 0.74 9.90 -13.48
C PHE A 174 1.78 9.52 -12.42
N HIS A 175 2.23 10.46 -11.62
CA HIS A 175 3.28 10.25 -10.62
C HIS A 175 2.75 10.23 -9.18
N ASP A 176 1.43 10.29 -9.00
CA ASP A 176 0.82 10.31 -7.68
C ASP A 176 0.74 8.91 -7.05
N TYR A 177 0.74 8.90 -5.72
CA TYR A 177 0.45 7.73 -4.92
C TYR A 177 -1.06 7.63 -4.67
N TYR A 178 -1.59 6.41 -4.52
CA TYR A 178 -3.01 6.22 -4.19
C TYR A 178 -3.41 6.89 -2.86
N THR A 179 -2.46 7.08 -1.98
CA THR A 179 -2.66 7.78 -0.70
C THR A 179 -2.99 9.27 -0.87
N ILE A 180 -2.66 9.89 -2.02
CA ILE A 180 -3.11 11.25 -2.35
C ILE A 180 -4.63 11.25 -2.62
N ALA A 181 -5.19 10.18 -3.17
CA ALA A 181 -6.63 10.04 -3.27
C ALA A 181 -7.29 9.95 -1.88
N ILE A 182 -6.66 9.25 -0.93
CA ILE A 182 -7.10 9.21 0.48
C ILE A 182 -6.95 10.60 1.13
N ASP A 183 -5.86 11.32 0.88
CA ASP A 183 -5.67 12.70 1.36
C ASP A 183 -6.80 13.63 0.89
N ASN A 184 -7.15 13.57 -0.39
CA ASN A 184 -8.25 14.36 -0.94
C ASN A 184 -9.59 14.03 -0.26
N LEU A 185 -9.86 12.75 0.02
CA LEU A 185 -11.04 12.32 0.76
C LEU A 185 -11.02 12.85 2.21
N ALA A 186 -9.88 12.75 2.91
CA ALA A 186 -9.74 13.27 4.28
C ALA A 186 -9.99 14.78 4.34
N ARG A 187 -9.42 15.54 3.41
CA ARG A 187 -9.63 16.99 3.29
C ARG A 187 -11.08 17.34 2.94
N ALA A 188 -11.80 16.47 2.25
CA ALA A 188 -13.23 16.62 1.95
C ALA A 188 -14.13 16.18 3.12
N GLY A 189 -13.55 15.78 4.27
CA GLY A 189 -14.28 15.43 5.49
C GLY A 189 -14.51 13.93 5.71
N THR A 190 -13.96 13.05 4.85
CA THR A 190 -14.01 11.61 5.09
C THR A 190 -13.15 11.26 6.31
N ILE A 191 -13.68 10.41 7.19
CA ILE A 191 -12.95 9.94 8.38
C ILE A 191 -11.91 8.91 7.94
N VAL A 192 -10.63 9.24 8.17
CA VAL A 192 -9.50 8.35 7.94
C VAL A 192 -8.83 8.06 9.29
N ASN A 193 -8.94 6.83 9.74
CA ASN A 193 -8.37 6.36 10.99
C ASN A 193 -6.92 5.88 10.79
N TYR A 194 -6.21 5.72 11.89
CA TYR A 194 -4.87 5.14 11.89
C TYR A 194 -4.68 4.14 13.05
N LEU A 195 -3.68 3.32 12.90
CA LEU A 195 -3.17 2.36 13.88
C LEU A 195 -1.68 2.63 14.07
#